data_dc2b11d07c2e8974963aadd59ea613b4
#
_entry.id   dc2b11d07c2e8974963aadd59ea613b4
#
_cell.length_a   1.000
_cell.length_b   1.000
_cell.length_c   1.000
_cell.angle_alpha   90.00
_cell.angle_beta   90.00
_cell.angle_gamma   90.00
#
_symmetry.space_group_name_H-M   'P 1'
#
loop_
_entity.id
_entity.type
_entity.pdbx_description
1 polymer ?
#
loop_
_entity_poly.entity_id
_entity_poly.type
_entity_poly.pdbx_seq_one_letter_code
_entity_poly.pdbx_strand_id
1 'polypeptide(L)'
;LHKAGVPFSLENIPDPKPGPGEAVAKVLACGAGLTIHHLRAGRGTAEFPIVIGHEITGEIVEVGKSDGLDGGLKVGDPVTAYFYLIDGEDKWTRAGRDPISTANRGYVGRQINGGYAEYIKLPVKNFIKLPEGLDYKGKPADVGVIADAIATPYKVLSRARVTPMDTVAVFGAGGGLGVHQVMMAKWANARVIAVDVMADKLKVCQDLGADMIVDASNDSVVAEIMELTGGAGVDVAIDYVSTQGTQEQAVASLGIGGRFVTLGGAGQPFMAPAPQMLAKELE
;
A
#
# COMPACT_ATOMS: atom_id res chain seq x y z
N LEU A 1 -14.91 11.76 10.28
CA LEU A 1 -15.94 10.85 9.78
C LEU A 1 -16.73 10.28 10.97
N HIS A 2 -18.02 10.63 11.08
CA HIS A 2 -18.87 10.25 12.23
C HIS A 2 -19.45 8.83 12.13
N LYS A 3 -19.67 8.36 10.92
CA LYS A 3 -20.14 6.98 10.64
C LYS A 3 -19.93 6.64 9.15
N ALA A 4 -20.03 5.38 8.83
CA ALA A 4 -20.05 4.94 7.44
C ALA A 4 -21.26 5.49 6.68
N GLY A 5 -21.11 5.70 5.38
CA GLY A 5 -22.17 6.16 4.49
C GLY A 5 -22.44 7.68 4.49
N VAL A 6 -21.74 8.46 5.32
CA VAL A 6 -21.91 9.93 5.35
C VAL A 6 -20.73 10.65 4.71
N PRO A 7 -20.90 11.93 4.29
CA PRO A 7 -19.76 12.78 3.91
C PRO A 7 -18.80 13.01 5.07
N PHE A 8 -17.55 13.36 4.73
CA PHE A 8 -16.62 13.90 5.73
C PHE A 8 -17.08 15.28 6.20
N SER A 9 -16.82 15.59 7.46
CA SER A 9 -17.01 16.91 8.05
C SER A 9 -15.67 17.49 8.46
N LEU A 10 -15.49 18.80 8.24
CA LEU A 10 -14.35 19.53 8.76
C LEU A 10 -14.76 20.15 10.11
N GLU A 11 -14.00 19.82 11.15
CA GLU A 11 -14.33 20.20 12.53
C GLU A 11 -13.09 20.61 13.30
N ASN A 12 -13.27 21.44 14.31
CA ASN A 12 -12.23 21.71 15.29
C ASN A 12 -12.30 20.66 16.40
N ILE A 13 -11.16 20.01 16.67
CA ILE A 13 -10.99 19.08 17.78
C ILE A 13 -9.85 19.59 18.68
N PRO A 14 -9.81 19.20 19.97
CA PRO A 14 -8.71 19.59 20.85
C PRO A 14 -7.36 19.12 20.33
N ASP A 15 -6.32 19.97 20.47
CA ASP A 15 -4.95 19.59 20.17
C ASP A 15 -4.51 18.38 21.00
N PRO A 16 -3.94 17.37 20.38
CA PRO A 16 -3.49 16.18 21.09
C PRO A 16 -2.32 16.49 22.03
N LYS A 17 -2.31 15.87 23.20
CA LYS A 17 -1.20 15.95 24.17
C LYS A 17 -0.56 14.57 24.29
N PRO A 18 0.78 14.44 24.16
CA PRO A 18 1.43 13.14 24.28
C PRO A 18 1.58 12.73 25.76
N GLY A 19 1.23 11.48 26.03
CA GLY A 19 1.58 10.79 27.26
C GLY A 19 2.97 10.14 27.17
N PRO A 20 3.41 9.43 28.24
CA PRO A 20 4.65 8.66 28.21
C PRO A 20 4.66 7.65 27.05
N GLY A 21 5.75 7.63 26.27
CA GLY A 21 5.88 6.75 25.10
C GLY A 21 5.07 7.18 23.86
N GLU A 22 4.49 8.38 23.87
CA GLU A 22 3.81 8.98 22.74
C GLU A 22 4.54 10.23 22.25
N ALA A 23 4.28 10.61 21.01
CA ALA A 23 4.73 11.88 20.44
C ALA A 23 3.60 12.51 19.61
N VAL A 24 3.71 13.81 19.36
CA VAL A 24 2.84 14.57 18.48
C VAL A 24 3.66 15.08 17.30
N ALA A 25 3.16 14.84 16.11
CA ALA A 25 3.70 15.42 14.87
C ALA A 25 2.70 16.44 14.28
N LYS A 26 3.23 17.55 13.77
CA LYS A 26 2.51 18.42 12.84
C LYS A 26 2.44 17.71 11.50
N VAL A 27 1.25 17.55 10.95
CA VAL A 27 1.04 16.92 9.65
C VAL A 27 1.31 17.95 8.55
N LEU A 28 2.17 17.59 7.61
CA LEU A 28 2.48 18.40 6.43
C LEU A 28 1.70 17.93 5.20
N ALA A 29 1.48 16.62 5.08
CA ALA A 29 0.62 16.01 4.09
C ALA A 29 0.08 14.66 4.58
N CYS A 30 -1.05 14.26 4.06
CA CYS A 30 -1.59 12.93 4.26
C CYS A 30 -2.24 12.42 2.97
N GLY A 31 -1.80 11.25 2.49
CA GLY A 31 -2.28 10.64 1.25
C GLY A 31 -3.76 10.29 1.30
N ALA A 32 -4.39 10.30 0.13
CA ALA A 32 -5.82 10.05 -0.07
C ALA A 32 -6.03 8.75 -0.87
N GLY A 33 -5.56 7.64 -0.35
CA GLY A 33 -5.73 6.33 -0.97
C GLY A 33 -7.17 5.83 -1.00
N LEU A 34 -7.44 4.82 -1.81
CA LEU A 34 -8.78 4.22 -1.96
C LEU A 34 -9.34 3.65 -0.65
N THR A 35 -8.50 3.30 0.30
CA THR A 35 -8.85 2.87 1.66
C THR A 35 -9.76 3.88 2.36
N ILE A 36 -9.54 5.18 2.15
CA ILE A 36 -10.35 6.26 2.71
C ILE A 36 -11.79 6.19 2.17
N HIS A 37 -11.92 5.97 0.86
CA HIS A 37 -13.22 5.78 0.22
C HIS A 37 -13.93 4.51 0.74
N HIS A 38 -13.18 3.43 0.91
CA HIS A 38 -13.71 2.16 1.44
C HIS A 38 -14.25 2.34 2.86
N LEU A 39 -13.54 3.02 3.75
CA LEU A 39 -14.02 3.30 5.11
C LEU A 39 -15.28 4.16 5.09
N ARG A 40 -15.30 5.21 4.28
CA ARG A 40 -16.49 6.04 4.11
C ARG A 40 -17.68 5.23 3.61
N ALA A 41 -17.47 4.31 2.69
CA ALA A 41 -18.50 3.44 2.14
C ALA A 41 -18.92 2.28 3.08
N GLY A 42 -18.34 2.18 4.29
CA GLY A 42 -18.62 1.10 5.24
C GLY A 42 -17.93 -0.23 4.90
N ARG A 43 -16.94 -0.20 4.02
CA ARG A 43 -16.11 -1.37 3.70
C ARG A 43 -14.85 -1.35 4.57
N GLY A 44 -14.88 -2.10 5.64
CA GLY A 44 -13.81 -2.17 6.65
C GLY A 44 -14.29 -1.71 8.02
N THR A 45 -13.47 -1.95 9.03
CA THR A 45 -13.77 -1.62 10.44
C THR A 45 -13.09 -0.31 10.84
N ALA A 46 -13.81 0.56 11.51
CA ALA A 46 -13.28 1.76 12.15
C ALA A 46 -14.08 2.08 13.41
N GLU A 47 -13.47 2.76 14.36
CA GLU A 47 -14.10 3.23 15.61
C GLU A 47 -14.54 4.69 15.41
N PHE A 48 -15.82 4.88 15.12
CA PHE A 48 -16.41 6.20 14.87
C PHE A 48 -16.81 6.93 16.17
N PRO A 49 -16.69 8.29 16.23
CA PRO A 49 -16.15 9.18 15.20
C PRO A 49 -14.64 9.09 15.10
N ILE A 50 -14.08 9.27 13.90
CA ILE A 50 -12.64 9.10 13.66
C ILE A 50 -12.09 10.16 12.69
N VAL A 51 -10.88 10.65 12.93
CA VAL A 51 -10.04 11.31 11.94
C VAL A 51 -9.36 10.23 11.12
N ILE A 52 -9.58 10.22 9.83
CA ILE A 52 -9.01 9.21 8.91
C ILE A 52 -7.63 9.63 8.39
N GLY A 53 -7.01 8.79 7.56
CA GLY A 53 -5.72 9.04 6.91
C GLY A 53 -4.56 8.36 7.62
N HIS A 54 -3.69 7.71 6.86
CA HIS A 54 -2.58 6.92 7.40
C HIS A 54 -1.27 7.05 6.59
N GLU A 55 -1.27 7.77 5.47
CA GLU A 55 -0.08 8.04 4.66
C GLU A 55 0.46 9.44 4.99
N ILE A 56 1.24 9.56 6.06
CA ILE A 56 1.52 10.81 6.74
C ILE A 56 2.97 11.22 6.56
N THR A 57 3.19 12.47 6.15
CA THR A 57 4.43 13.21 6.33
C THR A 57 4.24 14.23 7.43
N GLY A 58 5.13 14.29 8.39
CA GLY A 58 5.05 15.24 9.49
C GLY A 58 6.41 15.63 10.06
N GLU A 59 6.35 16.54 11.02
CA GLU A 59 7.49 16.96 11.83
C GLU A 59 7.11 16.85 13.30
N ILE A 60 7.95 16.22 14.12
CA ILE A 60 7.70 16.07 15.57
C ILE A 60 7.68 17.46 16.22
N VAL A 61 6.60 17.76 16.93
CA VAL A 61 6.43 19.04 17.66
C VAL A 61 6.45 18.86 19.18
N GLU A 62 6.11 17.67 19.68
CA GLU A 62 6.14 17.36 21.10
C GLU A 62 6.41 15.87 21.33
N VAL A 63 7.23 15.55 22.31
CA VAL A 63 7.51 14.17 22.77
C VAL A 63 7.10 14.06 24.22
N GLY A 64 6.32 13.06 24.55
CA GLY A 64 5.89 12.79 25.92
C GLY A 64 7.07 12.43 26.81
N LYS A 65 7.07 12.94 28.02
CA LYS A 65 8.13 12.65 28.99
C LYS A 65 8.10 11.17 29.36
N SER A 66 9.21 10.48 29.10
CA SER A 66 9.38 9.08 29.51
C SER A 66 10.86 8.75 29.68
N ASP A 67 11.20 8.00 30.72
CA ASP A 67 12.55 7.56 30.97
C ASP A 67 12.99 6.52 29.93
N GLY A 68 13.53 6.99 28.80
CA GLY A 68 14.10 6.15 27.74
C GLY A 68 13.10 5.55 26.74
N LEU A 69 11.82 5.96 26.75
CA LEU A 69 10.80 5.49 25.80
C LEU A 69 10.52 6.50 24.68
N ASP A 70 11.40 7.46 24.44
CA ASP A 70 11.28 8.48 23.40
C ASP A 70 11.59 7.96 21.97
N GLY A 71 12.04 6.70 21.87
CA GLY A 71 12.44 6.11 20.58
C GLY A 71 13.55 6.88 19.86
N GLY A 72 14.27 7.78 20.58
CA GLY A 72 15.27 8.68 20.01
C GLY A 72 14.67 9.79 19.14
N LEU A 73 13.35 10.04 19.23
CA LEU A 73 12.67 11.15 18.56
C LEU A 73 12.97 12.47 19.26
N LYS A 74 13.10 13.54 18.45
CA LYS A 74 13.30 14.91 18.94
C LYS A 74 12.35 15.86 18.22
N VAL A 75 12.01 16.94 18.89
CA VAL A 75 11.28 18.05 18.24
C VAL A 75 12.07 18.54 17.03
N GLY A 76 11.39 18.68 15.90
CA GLY A 76 11.96 19.01 14.60
C GLY A 76 12.34 17.80 13.73
N ASP A 77 12.28 16.57 14.25
CA ASP A 77 12.54 15.38 13.42
C ASP A 77 11.48 15.20 12.34
N PRO A 78 11.89 15.04 11.04
CA PRO A 78 10.97 14.67 9.98
C PRO A 78 10.57 13.22 10.10
N VAL A 79 9.28 12.93 9.97
CA VAL A 79 8.74 11.58 10.17
C VAL A 79 7.68 11.20 9.15
N THR A 80 7.58 9.91 8.89
CA THR A 80 6.39 9.25 8.37
C THR A 80 5.77 8.36 9.44
N ALA A 81 4.53 7.93 9.24
CA ALA A 81 3.83 7.10 10.23
C ALA A 81 3.71 5.65 9.78
N TYR A 82 4.17 4.72 10.60
CA TYR A 82 3.84 3.30 10.47
C TYR A 82 2.43 3.07 11.01
N PHE A 83 1.52 2.67 10.16
CA PHE A 83 0.09 2.71 10.49
C PHE A 83 -0.45 1.47 11.21
N TYR A 84 0.31 0.37 11.34
CA TYR A 84 -0.10 -0.77 12.16
C TYR A 84 0.18 -0.51 13.65
N LEU A 85 -0.82 -0.71 14.49
CA LEU A 85 -0.72 -0.55 15.94
C LEU A 85 -0.36 -1.88 16.59
N ILE A 86 0.93 -2.14 16.72
CA ILE A 86 1.42 -3.40 17.27
C ILE A 86 1.64 -3.22 18.79
N ASP A 87 1.06 -4.11 19.59
CA ASP A 87 1.21 -4.12 21.04
C ASP A 87 1.63 -5.51 21.50
N GLY A 88 2.94 -5.68 21.72
CA GLY A 88 3.57 -6.94 22.07
C GLY A 88 4.34 -7.59 20.92
N GLU A 89 4.79 -8.81 21.15
CA GLU A 89 5.56 -9.62 20.21
C GLU A 89 4.95 -11.00 20.01
N ASP A 90 5.03 -11.50 18.79
CA ASP A 90 4.76 -12.89 18.45
C ASP A 90 5.71 -13.36 17.32
N LYS A 91 5.51 -14.57 16.82
CA LYS A 91 6.33 -15.10 15.73
C LYS A 91 6.26 -14.25 14.46
N TRP A 92 5.16 -13.53 14.25
CA TRP A 92 4.93 -12.75 13.04
C TRP A 92 5.62 -11.40 13.11
N THR A 93 5.54 -10.70 14.27
CA THR A 93 6.28 -9.45 14.48
C THR A 93 7.78 -9.66 14.38
N ARG A 94 8.31 -10.76 14.99
CA ARG A 94 9.73 -11.12 14.87
C ARG A 94 10.15 -11.46 13.44
N ALA A 95 9.21 -11.91 12.61
CA ALA A 95 9.44 -12.18 11.18
C ALA A 95 9.18 -10.96 10.28
N GLY A 96 8.91 -9.75 10.84
CA GLY A 96 8.56 -8.56 10.07
C GLY A 96 7.22 -8.68 9.34
N ARG A 97 6.28 -9.45 9.91
CA ARG A 97 4.96 -9.70 9.33
C ARG A 97 3.83 -9.15 10.21
N ASP A 98 4.00 -7.94 10.69
CA ASP A 98 3.10 -7.23 11.60
C ASP A 98 1.61 -7.25 11.18
N PRO A 99 1.25 -7.14 9.88
CA PRO A 99 -0.16 -7.16 9.47
C PRO A 99 -0.94 -8.42 9.86
N ILE A 100 -0.26 -9.55 10.05
CA ILE A 100 -0.86 -10.83 10.43
C ILE A 100 -0.54 -11.24 11.86
N SER A 101 0.06 -10.34 12.62
CA SER A 101 0.36 -10.56 14.04
C SER A 101 -0.91 -10.56 14.88
N THR A 102 -0.96 -11.44 15.89
CA THR A 102 -1.99 -11.41 16.92
C THR A 102 -1.81 -10.24 17.89
N ALA A 103 -0.64 -9.59 17.86
CA ALA A 103 -0.35 -8.36 18.60
C ALA A 103 -0.82 -7.08 17.86
N ASN A 104 -1.37 -7.20 16.66
CA ASN A 104 -1.94 -6.08 15.93
C ASN A 104 -3.27 -5.67 16.58
N ARG A 105 -3.34 -4.42 17.08
CA ARG A 105 -4.51 -3.82 17.72
C ARG A 105 -5.33 -2.92 16.80
N GLY A 106 -4.91 -2.78 15.53
CA GLY A 106 -5.61 -1.97 14.55
C GLY A 106 -4.70 -1.07 13.73
N TYR A 107 -5.27 0.03 13.28
CA TYR A 107 -4.65 0.92 12.30
C TYR A 107 -4.86 2.39 12.66
N VAL A 108 -3.86 3.20 12.35
CA VAL A 108 -3.98 4.67 12.34
C VAL A 108 -5.05 5.09 11.31
N GLY A 109 -5.93 5.98 11.71
CA GLY A 109 -7.07 6.40 10.89
C GLY A 109 -8.24 5.41 10.86
N ARG A 110 -8.23 4.38 11.74
CA ARG A 110 -9.34 3.42 11.91
C ARG A 110 -9.67 3.15 13.37
N GLN A 111 -8.70 2.74 14.19
CA GLN A 111 -8.85 2.50 15.64
C GLN A 111 -8.35 3.67 16.47
N ILE A 112 -7.47 4.48 15.92
CA ILE A 112 -7.07 5.77 16.51
C ILE A 112 -7.11 6.84 15.42
N ASN A 113 -7.15 8.11 15.81
CA ASN A 113 -7.14 9.23 14.89
C ASN A 113 -5.94 9.20 13.95
N GLY A 114 -6.18 9.54 12.69
CA GLY A 114 -5.21 9.59 11.61
C GLY A 114 -4.78 11.01 11.23
N GLY A 115 -4.20 11.13 10.04
CA GLY A 115 -3.51 12.31 9.56
C GLY A 115 -4.34 13.36 8.82
N TYR A 116 -5.66 13.22 8.70
CA TYR A 116 -6.51 14.29 8.16
C TYR A 116 -6.82 15.35 9.21
N ALA A 117 -5.75 15.82 9.87
CA ALA A 117 -5.76 16.86 10.90
C ALA A 117 -4.44 17.62 10.85
N GLU A 118 -4.36 18.78 11.51
CA GLU A 118 -3.13 19.56 11.60
C GLU A 118 -2.06 18.87 12.44
N TYR A 119 -2.50 18.08 13.43
CA TYR A 119 -1.61 17.33 14.34
C TYR A 119 -2.08 15.91 14.52
N ILE A 120 -1.12 15.00 14.68
CA ILE A 120 -1.39 13.60 14.99
C ILE A 120 -0.55 13.15 16.19
N LYS A 121 -1.19 12.39 17.09
CA LYS A 121 -0.54 11.75 18.23
C LYS A 121 -0.47 10.25 18.02
N LEU A 122 0.71 9.68 18.12
CA LEU A 122 0.94 8.24 18.01
C LEU A 122 1.94 7.75 19.09
N PRO A 123 1.97 6.44 19.38
CA PRO A 123 3.12 5.85 20.07
C PRO A 123 4.42 6.17 19.32
N VAL A 124 5.50 6.46 20.02
CA VAL A 124 6.79 6.85 19.42
C VAL A 124 7.31 5.81 18.42
N LYS A 125 7.05 4.53 18.65
CA LYS A 125 7.42 3.42 17.76
C LYS A 125 6.73 3.44 16.40
N ASN A 126 5.62 4.18 16.27
CA ASN A 126 4.88 4.35 15.02
C ASN A 126 5.41 5.52 14.18
N PHE A 127 6.28 6.36 14.71
CA PHE A 127 6.97 7.39 13.94
C PHE A 127 8.30 6.87 13.45
N ILE A 128 8.47 6.85 12.13
CA ILE A 128 9.72 6.47 11.46
C ILE A 128 10.38 7.74 10.98
N LYS A 129 11.61 8.00 11.42
CA LYS A 129 12.39 9.14 10.93
C LYS A 129 12.64 8.99 9.45
N LEU A 130 12.43 10.07 8.71
CA LEU A 130 12.78 10.14 7.31
C LEU A 130 14.30 10.24 7.15
N PRO A 131 14.88 9.59 6.13
CA PRO A 131 16.30 9.72 5.85
C PRO A 131 16.66 11.16 5.47
N GLU A 132 17.92 11.54 5.74
CA GLU A 132 18.45 12.82 5.32
C GLU A 132 18.39 12.98 3.80
N GLY A 133 18.21 14.24 3.34
CA GLY A 133 18.17 14.56 1.92
C GLY A 133 16.80 14.49 1.26
N LEU A 134 15.76 14.00 1.94
CA LEU A 134 14.39 14.11 1.42
C LEU A 134 13.84 15.53 1.62
N ASP A 135 13.32 16.12 0.56
CA ASP A 135 12.64 17.42 0.60
C ASP A 135 11.21 17.29 1.13
N TYR A 136 11.08 16.89 2.38
CA TYR A 136 9.77 16.66 3.02
C TYR A 136 8.97 17.94 3.27
N LYS A 137 9.62 19.12 3.25
CA LYS A 137 8.95 20.43 3.39
C LYS A 137 8.48 20.97 2.05
N GLY A 138 9.28 20.87 1.00
CA GLY A 138 8.93 21.32 -0.34
C GLY A 138 8.00 20.36 -1.07
N LYS A 139 8.11 19.05 -0.78
CA LYS A 139 7.33 17.98 -1.42
C LYS A 139 6.70 17.00 -0.41
N PRO A 140 5.94 17.49 0.57
CA PRO A 140 5.42 16.62 1.64
C PRO A 140 4.47 15.53 1.12
N ALA A 141 3.76 15.78 0.02
CA ALA A 141 2.85 14.80 -0.58
C ALA A 141 3.60 13.61 -1.17
N ASP A 142 4.74 13.84 -1.82
CA ASP A 142 5.58 12.78 -2.41
C ASP A 142 6.17 11.87 -1.31
N VAL A 143 6.44 12.44 -0.14
CA VAL A 143 6.98 11.71 1.02
C VAL A 143 5.88 10.95 1.76
N GLY A 144 4.67 11.50 1.84
CA GLY A 144 3.55 10.90 2.58
C GLY A 144 3.17 9.51 2.08
N VAL A 145 3.27 9.28 0.79
CA VAL A 145 2.93 7.99 0.15
C VAL A 145 3.90 6.86 0.48
N ILE A 146 5.07 7.17 1.07
CA ILE A 146 6.07 6.15 1.47
C ILE A 146 5.47 5.12 2.42
N ALA A 147 4.61 5.56 3.35
CA ALA A 147 4.07 4.70 4.39
C ALA A 147 3.18 3.56 3.88
N ASP A 148 2.49 3.73 2.74
CA ASP A 148 1.63 2.72 2.15
C ASP A 148 1.87 2.54 0.64
N ALA A 149 1.64 3.56 -0.17
CA ALA A 149 1.64 3.40 -1.62
C ALA A 149 3.01 2.98 -2.20
N ILE A 150 4.12 3.16 -1.47
CA ILE A 150 5.45 2.64 -1.79
C ILE A 150 5.77 1.39 -0.96
N ALA A 151 5.55 1.41 0.36
CA ALA A 151 5.89 0.30 1.24
C ALA A 151 5.11 -0.98 0.91
N THR A 152 3.84 -0.85 0.49
CA THR A 152 3.01 -1.98 0.09
C THR A 152 3.52 -2.66 -1.19
N PRO A 153 3.79 -1.97 -2.31
CA PRO A 153 4.46 -2.54 -3.48
C PRO A 153 5.83 -3.16 -3.18
N TYR A 154 6.64 -2.56 -2.33
CA TYR A 154 7.90 -3.15 -1.88
C TYR A 154 7.70 -4.50 -1.18
N LYS A 155 6.71 -4.58 -0.28
CA LYS A 155 6.33 -5.83 0.37
C LYS A 155 5.83 -6.87 -0.63
N VAL A 156 4.99 -6.46 -1.61
CA VAL A 156 4.47 -7.34 -2.67
C VAL A 156 5.61 -7.88 -3.52
N LEU A 157 6.56 -7.03 -3.93
CA LEU A 157 7.76 -7.43 -4.66
C LEU A 157 8.51 -8.56 -3.93
N SER A 158 8.74 -8.37 -2.61
CA SER A 158 9.41 -9.36 -1.77
C SER A 158 8.61 -10.66 -1.64
N ARG A 159 7.27 -10.57 -1.51
CA ARG A 159 6.40 -11.76 -1.40
C ARG A 159 6.30 -12.53 -2.71
N ALA A 160 6.25 -11.82 -3.82
CA ALA A 160 6.28 -12.41 -5.16
C ALA A 160 7.68 -12.93 -5.53
N ARG A 161 8.70 -12.67 -4.70
CA ARG A 161 10.10 -13.08 -4.96
C ARG A 161 10.57 -12.63 -6.34
N VAL A 162 10.23 -11.39 -6.74
CA VAL A 162 10.58 -10.85 -8.05
C VAL A 162 12.10 -10.75 -8.21
N THR A 163 12.59 -11.22 -9.33
CA THR A 163 14.02 -11.23 -9.71
C THR A 163 14.23 -10.55 -11.07
N PRO A 164 15.49 -10.22 -11.44
CA PRO A 164 15.78 -9.65 -12.76
C PRO A 164 15.44 -10.56 -13.95
N MET A 165 15.19 -11.84 -13.71
CA MET A 165 14.82 -12.80 -14.76
C MET A 165 13.31 -12.84 -15.03
N ASP A 166 12.51 -12.25 -14.13
CA ASP A 166 11.05 -12.34 -14.20
C ASP A 166 10.46 -11.33 -15.20
N THR A 167 9.42 -11.77 -15.88
CA THR A 167 8.41 -10.90 -16.52
C THR A 167 7.24 -10.75 -15.57
N VAL A 168 6.91 -9.51 -15.20
CA VAL A 168 5.89 -9.17 -14.20
C VAL A 168 4.73 -8.45 -14.88
N ALA A 169 3.52 -8.99 -14.80
CA ALA A 169 2.30 -8.27 -15.16
C ALA A 169 1.69 -7.60 -13.92
N VAL A 170 1.38 -6.31 -14.03
CA VAL A 170 0.74 -5.53 -12.96
C VAL A 170 -0.65 -5.11 -13.42
N PHE A 171 -1.69 -5.70 -12.83
CA PHE A 171 -3.09 -5.37 -13.09
C PHE A 171 -3.53 -4.21 -12.19
N GLY A 172 -4.20 -3.21 -12.79
CA GLY A 172 -4.49 -1.93 -12.15
C GLY A 172 -3.24 -1.08 -12.00
N ALA A 173 -2.34 -1.18 -12.98
CA ALA A 173 -1.02 -0.53 -12.97
C ALA A 173 -1.09 0.99 -12.85
N GLY A 174 -2.14 1.62 -13.36
CA GLY A 174 -2.34 3.07 -13.27
C GLY A 174 -2.94 3.55 -11.95
N GLY A 175 -3.21 2.65 -11.00
CA GLY A 175 -3.67 2.99 -9.66
C GLY A 175 -2.55 3.45 -8.73
N GLY A 176 -2.88 4.00 -7.56
CA GLY A 176 -1.89 4.52 -6.58
C GLY A 176 -0.84 3.49 -6.15
N LEU A 177 -1.23 2.24 -5.91
CA LEU A 177 -0.30 1.14 -5.63
C LEU A 177 0.37 0.63 -6.92
N GLY A 178 -0.40 0.56 -8.02
CA GLY A 178 0.06 -0.02 -9.29
C GLY A 178 1.24 0.73 -9.89
N VAL A 179 1.19 2.06 -9.95
CA VAL A 179 2.31 2.88 -10.48
C VAL A 179 3.60 2.66 -9.69
N HIS A 180 3.50 2.55 -8.37
CA HIS A 180 4.65 2.27 -7.52
C HIS A 180 5.11 0.80 -7.67
N GLN A 181 4.20 -0.14 -7.95
CA GLN A 181 4.59 -1.52 -8.26
C GLN A 181 5.38 -1.61 -9.58
N VAL A 182 4.98 -0.86 -10.61
CA VAL A 182 5.76 -0.73 -11.85
C VAL A 182 7.18 -0.25 -11.52
N MET A 183 7.31 0.86 -10.75
CA MET A 183 8.62 1.38 -10.34
C MET A 183 9.42 0.36 -9.52
N MET A 184 8.80 -0.34 -8.58
CA MET A 184 9.49 -1.34 -7.75
C MET A 184 9.95 -2.56 -8.57
N ALA A 185 9.13 -3.05 -9.51
CA ALA A 185 9.53 -4.14 -10.39
C ALA A 185 10.68 -3.72 -11.33
N LYS A 186 10.65 -2.49 -11.83
CA LYS A 186 11.78 -1.92 -12.61
C LYS A 186 13.04 -1.74 -11.76
N TRP A 187 12.90 -1.31 -10.51
CA TRP A 187 14.03 -1.25 -9.57
C TRP A 187 14.65 -2.63 -9.32
N ALA A 188 13.85 -3.71 -9.33
CA ALA A 188 14.33 -5.08 -9.27
C ALA A 188 14.91 -5.58 -10.62
N ASN A 189 14.98 -4.73 -11.65
CA ASN A 189 15.39 -5.05 -13.02
C ASN A 189 14.51 -6.10 -13.72
N ALA A 190 13.27 -6.31 -13.30
CA ALA A 190 12.32 -7.18 -13.99
C ALA A 190 11.81 -6.54 -15.29
N ARG A 191 11.32 -7.36 -16.20
CA ARG A 191 10.54 -6.93 -17.37
C ARG A 191 9.10 -6.71 -16.93
N VAL A 192 8.52 -5.55 -17.23
CA VAL A 192 7.21 -5.13 -16.70
C VAL A 192 6.19 -4.91 -17.79
N ILE A 193 5.05 -5.59 -17.66
CA ILE A 193 3.83 -5.38 -18.46
C ILE A 193 2.83 -4.64 -17.54
N ALA A 194 2.49 -3.40 -17.87
CA ALA A 194 1.47 -2.64 -17.15
C ALA A 194 0.10 -2.89 -17.80
N VAL A 195 -0.90 -3.28 -17.00
CA VAL A 195 -2.26 -3.61 -17.42
C VAL A 195 -3.23 -2.67 -16.73
N ASP A 196 -3.98 -1.86 -17.47
CA ASP A 196 -5.00 -0.94 -16.93
C ASP A 196 -6.08 -0.68 -18.00
N VAL A 197 -7.25 -0.22 -17.57
CA VAL A 197 -8.38 0.15 -18.47
C VAL A 197 -8.30 1.59 -18.98
N MET A 198 -7.37 2.40 -18.47
CA MET A 198 -7.25 3.82 -18.79
C MET A 198 -5.96 4.11 -19.57
N ALA A 199 -6.10 4.49 -20.83
CA ALA A 199 -4.97 4.72 -21.74
C ALA A 199 -4.00 5.84 -21.26
N ASP A 200 -4.52 6.90 -20.65
CA ASP A 200 -3.71 7.97 -20.08
C ASP A 200 -2.84 7.48 -18.90
N LYS A 201 -3.37 6.58 -18.09
CA LYS A 201 -2.62 5.95 -16.98
C LYS A 201 -1.57 4.95 -17.48
N LEU A 202 -1.88 4.20 -18.54
CA LEU A 202 -0.91 3.32 -19.18
C LEU A 202 0.29 4.11 -19.70
N LYS A 203 0.04 5.31 -20.26
CA LYS A 203 1.14 6.20 -20.66
C LYS A 203 2.01 6.61 -19.47
N VAL A 204 1.43 6.93 -18.34
CA VAL A 204 2.20 7.21 -17.09
C VAL A 204 3.04 5.99 -16.70
N CYS A 205 2.50 4.77 -16.79
CA CYS A 205 3.26 3.56 -16.51
C CYS A 205 4.46 3.38 -17.45
N GLN A 206 4.32 3.72 -18.74
CA GLN A 206 5.45 3.73 -19.67
C GLN A 206 6.51 4.76 -19.28
N ASP A 207 6.10 5.97 -18.94
CA ASP A 207 7.02 7.04 -18.53
C ASP A 207 7.77 6.67 -17.23
N LEU A 208 7.17 5.81 -16.39
CA LEU A 208 7.78 5.25 -15.17
C LEU A 208 8.60 3.98 -15.42
N GLY A 209 8.72 3.53 -16.68
CA GLY A 209 9.61 2.47 -17.10
C GLY A 209 8.96 1.11 -17.38
N ALA A 210 7.63 1.00 -17.44
CA ALA A 210 7.01 -0.22 -17.95
C ALA A 210 7.50 -0.53 -19.36
N ASP A 211 7.97 -1.77 -19.59
CA ASP A 211 8.50 -2.19 -20.90
C ASP A 211 7.40 -2.36 -21.93
N MET A 212 6.19 -2.74 -21.48
CA MET A 212 5.02 -2.95 -22.32
C MET A 212 3.76 -2.53 -21.57
N ILE A 213 2.71 -2.22 -22.33
CA ILE A 213 1.39 -1.90 -21.80
C ILE A 213 0.33 -2.77 -22.48
N VAL A 214 -0.75 -3.07 -21.75
CA VAL A 214 -1.93 -3.77 -22.24
C VAL A 214 -3.17 -2.99 -21.81
N ASP A 215 -4.00 -2.64 -22.77
CA ASP A 215 -5.29 -1.98 -22.54
C ASP A 215 -6.35 -3.01 -22.15
N ALA A 216 -6.74 -3.02 -20.89
CA ALA A 216 -7.73 -3.92 -20.33
C ALA A 216 -9.19 -3.41 -20.50
N SER A 217 -9.44 -2.41 -21.31
CA SER A 217 -10.80 -1.98 -21.67
C SER A 217 -11.54 -2.95 -22.61
N ASN A 218 -10.82 -3.95 -23.12
CA ASN A 218 -11.33 -5.02 -23.99
C ASN A 218 -11.03 -6.42 -23.39
N ASP A 219 -11.55 -7.47 -24.04
CA ASP A 219 -11.43 -8.85 -23.56
C ASP A 219 -10.14 -9.57 -24.02
N SER A 220 -9.20 -8.87 -24.66
CA SER A 220 -8.00 -9.47 -25.27
C SER A 220 -6.79 -9.58 -24.32
N VAL A 221 -6.90 -9.12 -23.07
CA VAL A 221 -5.80 -8.99 -22.09
C VAL A 221 -4.89 -10.21 -22.03
N VAL A 222 -5.46 -11.39 -21.85
CA VAL A 222 -4.68 -12.65 -21.75
C VAL A 222 -3.97 -12.96 -23.06
N ALA A 223 -4.66 -12.80 -24.19
CA ALA A 223 -4.10 -13.06 -25.52
C ALA A 223 -2.93 -12.12 -25.82
N GLU A 224 -3.07 -10.83 -25.49
CA GLU A 224 -2.01 -9.83 -25.68
C GLU A 224 -0.80 -10.13 -24.79
N ILE A 225 -1.01 -10.48 -23.53
CA ILE A 225 0.10 -10.88 -22.64
C ILE A 225 0.81 -12.12 -23.16
N MET A 226 0.07 -13.11 -23.64
CA MET A 226 0.66 -14.31 -24.24
C MET A 226 1.46 -13.99 -25.50
N GLU A 227 0.96 -13.10 -26.35
CA GLU A 227 1.69 -12.64 -27.55
C GLU A 227 2.98 -11.89 -27.16
N LEU A 228 2.92 -10.94 -26.22
CA LEU A 228 4.05 -10.17 -25.74
C LEU A 228 5.14 -11.03 -25.09
N THR A 229 4.78 -12.22 -24.58
CA THR A 229 5.68 -13.19 -23.94
C THR A 229 6.05 -14.35 -24.87
N GLY A 230 5.67 -14.31 -26.15
CA GLY A 230 5.94 -15.39 -27.11
C GLY A 230 5.28 -16.72 -26.74
N GLY A 231 4.15 -16.68 -26.07
CA GLY A 231 3.38 -17.85 -25.62
C GLY A 231 3.84 -18.43 -24.26
N ALA A 232 4.91 -17.90 -23.64
CA ALA A 232 5.42 -18.42 -22.39
C ALA A 232 4.56 -18.01 -21.18
N GLY A 233 3.84 -16.89 -21.24
CA GLY A 233 3.17 -16.26 -20.12
C GLY A 233 4.14 -15.47 -19.24
N VAL A 234 3.61 -14.88 -18.15
CA VAL A 234 4.42 -14.11 -17.20
C VAL A 234 4.86 -14.96 -16.01
N ASP A 235 6.00 -14.63 -15.40
CA ASP A 235 6.51 -15.31 -14.21
C ASP A 235 5.78 -14.86 -12.95
N VAL A 236 5.33 -13.60 -12.94
CA VAL A 236 4.58 -13.02 -11.80
C VAL A 236 3.42 -12.19 -12.30
N ALA A 237 2.23 -12.45 -11.76
CA ALA A 237 1.07 -11.59 -11.94
C ALA A 237 0.67 -10.96 -10.59
N ILE A 238 0.61 -9.62 -10.57
CA ILE A 238 0.24 -8.84 -9.38
C ILE A 238 -1.06 -8.09 -9.67
N ASP A 239 -2.10 -8.34 -8.87
CA ASP A 239 -3.42 -7.74 -9.08
C ASP A 239 -3.80 -6.81 -7.92
N TYR A 240 -3.92 -5.52 -8.21
CA TYR A 240 -4.38 -4.46 -7.29
C TYR A 240 -5.87 -4.11 -7.47
N VAL A 241 -6.55 -4.68 -8.45
CA VAL A 241 -7.99 -4.48 -8.69
C VAL A 241 -8.80 -5.47 -7.88
N SER A 242 -8.39 -6.74 -7.90
CA SER A 242 -8.94 -7.85 -7.13
C SER A 242 -10.43 -8.09 -7.36
N THR A 243 -10.90 -7.90 -8.60
CA THR A 243 -12.19 -8.41 -9.06
C THR A 243 -12.04 -9.85 -9.52
N GLN A 244 -13.14 -10.61 -9.60
CA GLN A 244 -13.09 -11.96 -10.14
C GLN A 244 -12.45 -11.98 -11.53
N GLY A 245 -12.87 -11.07 -12.43
CA GLY A 245 -12.34 -11.01 -13.80
C GLY A 245 -10.84 -10.73 -13.86
N THR A 246 -10.32 -9.77 -13.08
CA THR A 246 -8.88 -9.47 -13.08
C THR A 246 -8.05 -10.60 -12.48
N GLN A 247 -8.56 -11.28 -11.45
CA GLN A 247 -7.90 -12.45 -10.87
C GLN A 247 -7.84 -13.62 -11.86
N GLU A 248 -8.94 -13.90 -12.57
CA GLU A 248 -8.98 -14.93 -13.63
C GLU A 248 -8.02 -14.61 -14.77
N GLN A 249 -7.99 -13.36 -15.25
CA GLN A 249 -7.06 -12.91 -16.29
C GLN A 249 -5.60 -13.01 -15.81
N ALA A 250 -5.31 -12.59 -14.57
CA ALA A 250 -3.97 -12.65 -14.01
C ALA A 250 -3.46 -14.09 -13.94
N VAL A 251 -4.26 -15.02 -13.42
CA VAL A 251 -3.88 -16.44 -13.34
C VAL A 251 -3.77 -17.07 -14.74
N ALA A 252 -4.67 -16.73 -15.67
CA ALA A 252 -4.60 -17.24 -17.04
C ALA A 252 -3.34 -16.77 -17.79
N SER A 253 -2.81 -15.59 -17.44
CA SER A 253 -1.61 -15.01 -18.05
C SER A 253 -0.31 -15.61 -17.53
N LEU A 254 -0.33 -16.40 -16.43
CA LEU A 254 0.86 -17.00 -15.86
C LEU A 254 1.46 -18.10 -16.76
N GLY A 255 2.78 -18.12 -16.82
CA GLY A 255 3.57 -19.22 -17.35
C GLY A 255 3.68 -20.40 -16.38
N ILE A 256 4.51 -21.40 -16.72
CA ILE A 256 4.83 -22.55 -15.86
C ILE A 256 5.65 -22.03 -14.66
N GLY A 257 5.30 -22.48 -13.45
CA GLY A 257 5.92 -22.03 -12.20
C GLY A 257 5.60 -20.58 -11.83
N GLY A 258 4.54 -20.02 -12.45
CA GLY A 258 4.14 -18.64 -12.23
C GLY A 258 3.58 -18.39 -10.83
N ARG A 259 3.74 -17.16 -10.35
CA ARG A 259 3.34 -16.72 -9.02
C ARG A 259 2.28 -15.62 -9.11
N PHE A 260 1.17 -15.82 -8.40
CA PHE A 260 0.08 -14.85 -8.33
C PHE A 260 0.03 -14.16 -6.97
N VAL A 261 0.00 -12.85 -6.97
CA VAL A 261 -0.20 -12.05 -5.76
C VAL A 261 -1.36 -11.09 -5.99
N THR A 262 -2.39 -11.18 -5.16
CA THR A 262 -3.50 -10.22 -5.17
C THR A 262 -3.48 -9.39 -3.90
N LEU A 263 -3.79 -8.10 -4.03
CA LEU A 263 -3.86 -7.17 -2.93
C LEU A 263 -5.04 -6.22 -3.14
N GLY A 264 -6.02 -6.35 -2.32
CA GLY A 264 -7.27 -5.62 -2.43
C GLY A 264 -8.39 -6.49 -1.92
N GLY A 265 -9.59 -6.10 -2.13
CA GLY A 265 -10.71 -6.92 -1.69
C GLY A 265 -12.02 -6.28 -2.10
N ALA A 266 -12.55 -6.70 -3.24
CA ALA A 266 -13.94 -6.41 -3.59
C ALA A 266 -14.93 -7.28 -2.80
N GLY A 267 -14.42 -8.16 -1.90
CA GLY A 267 -15.25 -9.09 -1.12
C GLY A 267 -15.83 -10.24 -1.95
N GLN A 268 -15.33 -10.43 -3.18
CA GLN A 268 -15.77 -11.53 -4.03
C GLN A 268 -14.87 -12.75 -3.85
N PRO A 269 -15.44 -13.98 -3.86
CA PRO A 269 -14.62 -15.18 -3.79
C PRO A 269 -13.79 -15.34 -5.06
N PHE A 270 -12.53 -15.66 -4.92
CA PHE A 270 -11.67 -16.11 -6.00
C PHE A 270 -11.76 -17.62 -6.14
N MET A 271 -12.17 -18.09 -7.31
CA MET A 271 -12.18 -19.50 -7.65
C MET A 271 -10.90 -19.85 -8.39
N ALA A 272 -9.90 -20.36 -7.66
CA ALA A 272 -8.66 -20.81 -8.28
C ALA A 272 -8.92 -21.98 -9.24
N PRO A 273 -8.47 -21.91 -10.51
CA PRO A 273 -8.67 -22.98 -11.49
C PRO A 273 -7.72 -24.14 -11.19
N ALA A 274 -8.11 -25.03 -10.28
CA ALA A 274 -7.25 -26.11 -9.77
C ALA A 274 -6.56 -26.96 -10.86
N PRO A 275 -7.18 -27.35 -11.97
CA PRO A 275 -6.48 -28.08 -13.03
C PRO A 275 -5.34 -27.28 -13.66
N GLN A 276 -5.54 -25.97 -13.88
CA GLN A 276 -4.52 -25.09 -14.45
C GLN A 276 -3.38 -24.83 -13.44
N MET A 277 -3.72 -24.64 -12.18
CA MET A 277 -2.74 -24.46 -11.11
C MET A 277 -1.84 -25.68 -10.99
N LEU A 278 -2.44 -26.89 -11.00
CA LEU A 278 -1.67 -28.14 -10.96
C LEU A 278 -0.79 -28.33 -12.19
N ALA A 279 -1.34 -28.11 -13.40
CA ALA A 279 -0.62 -28.34 -14.65
C ALA A 279 0.58 -27.40 -14.84
N LYS A 280 0.52 -26.18 -14.27
CA LYS A 280 1.58 -25.18 -14.36
C LYS A 280 2.39 -25.03 -13.07
N GLU A 281 2.09 -25.76 -12.02
CA GLU A 281 2.70 -25.61 -10.67
C GLU A 281 2.64 -24.15 -10.19
N LEU A 282 1.45 -23.52 -10.25
CA LEU A 282 1.28 -22.11 -9.86
C LEU A 282 1.28 -21.96 -8.32
N GLU A 283 1.84 -20.83 -7.86
CA GLU A 283 1.86 -20.41 -6.45
C GLU A 283 0.97 -19.17 -6.22
#